data_5e95a6c9d3292f63d3fc90a1e23f159f
#
_entry.id   5e95a6c9d3292f63d3fc90a1e23f159f
#
_cell.length_a   1.000
_cell.length_b   1.000
_cell.length_c   1.000
_cell.angle_alpha   90.00
_cell.angle_beta   90.00
_cell.angle_gamma   90.00
#
_symmetry.space_group_name_H-M   'P 1'
#
loop_
_entity.id
_entity.type
_entity.pdbx_description
1 polymer ?
#
loop_
_entity_poly.entity_id
_entity_poly.type
_entity_poly.pdbx_seq_one_letter_code
_entity_poly.pdbx_strand_id
1 'polypeptide(L)'
;MLGDSQLNLVKEIRFAWHLLYKPIRGTTHQERLECFYRGQAVEYDRRRQNMLHGREDLYRDLLPPLNGIWLDMGGGTGGNLEPVDDRLPSLRKVYIVDLSSSMLDVARRRIAERNWKNVSVIQADMAEFVPPEGPVDLVTFSYSLTMTPNWFDAITHAFDLLRPGGLIGVADYYVSQKFPTPGMCRHNAWTRTFWPMWFGMRNVHPSPDHLPCLQQHFEQVTLQEGTSPVALMPGFRIPFYRFIGRKSLHSRTSPVLSS
;
A
#
# COMPACT_ATOMS: atom_id res chain seq x y z
N MET A 1 17.18 -7.02 -37.14
CA MET A 1 16.12 -7.25 -36.14
C MET A 1 16.77 -7.77 -34.87
N LEU A 2 16.64 -7.07 -33.76
CA LEU A 2 17.12 -7.57 -32.47
C LEU A 2 16.28 -8.78 -32.07
N GLY A 3 16.92 -9.89 -31.68
CA GLY A 3 16.20 -11.08 -31.24
C GLY A 3 15.42 -10.83 -29.95
N ASP A 4 14.36 -11.60 -29.67
CA ASP A 4 13.46 -11.43 -28.51
C ASP A 4 14.21 -11.35 -27.16
N SER A 5 15.32 -12.05 -27.01
CA SER A 5 16.19 -11.99 -25.85
C SER A 5 16.87 -10.63 -25.66
N GLN A 6 17.30 -10.00 -26.75
CA GLN A 6 17.91 -8.67 -26.72
C GLN A 6 16.87 -7.57 -26.47
N LEU A 7 15.66 -7.73 -27.01
CA LEU A 7 14.54 -6.82 -26.73
C LEU A 7 14.13 -6.87 -25.24
N ASN A 8 14.12 -8.05 -24.65
CA ASN A 8 13.83 -8.22 -23.21
C ASN A 8 14.94 -7.62 -22.34
N LEU A 9 16.21 -7.82 -22.68
CA LEU A 9 17.33 -7.23 -21.95
C LEU A 9 17.29 -5.70 -21.97
N VAL A 10 17.01 -5.09 -23.12
CA VAL A 10 16.87 -3.62 -23.25
C VAL A 10 15.70 -3.10 -22.39
N LYS A 11 14.58 -3.82 -22.36
CA LYS A 11 13.45 -3.47 -21.50
C LYS A 11 13.79 -3.55 -20.01
N GLU A 12 14.54 -4.57 -19.60
CA GLU A 12 15.00 -4.73 -18.22
C GLU A 12 16.01 -3.65 -17.81
N ILE A 13 16.99 -3.34 -18.67
CA ILE A 13 17.95 -2.25 -18.42
C ILE A 13 17.23 -0.90 -18.33
N ARG A 14 16.27 -0.63 -19.22
CA ARG A 14 15.48 0.60 -19.21
C ARG A 14 14.62 0.71 -17.94
N PHE A 15 14.06 -0.40 -17.46
CA PHE A 15 13.32 -0.44 -16.20
C PHE A 15 14.25 -0.20 -15.01
N ALA A 16 15.39 -0.90 -14.95
CA ALA A 16 16.39 -0.70 -13.91
C ALA A 16 16.87 0.75 -13.87
N TRP A 17 17.13 1.35 -15.06
CA TRP A 17 17.48 2.76 -15.15
C TRP A 17 16.37 3.69 -14.66
N HIS A 18 15.11 3.42 -15.02
CA HIS A 18 13.94 4.17 -14.52
C HIS A 18 13.82 4.07 -13.01
N LEU A 19 13.98 2.85 -12.49
CA LEU A 19 13.86 2.59 -11.06
C LEU A 19 15.04 3.19 -10.27
N LEU A 20 16.26 3.23 -10.81
CA LEU A 20 17.47 3.59 -10.07
C LEU A 20 17.97 5.01 -10.35
N TYR A 21 17.74 5.55 -11.54
CA TYR A 21 18.42 6.78 -11.98
C TYR A 21 17.50 7.88 -12.49
N LYS A 22 16.24 7.59 -12.85
CA LYS A 22 15.34 8.65 -13.32
C LYS A 22 15.09 9.66 -12.21
N PRO A 23 15.41 10.94 -12.38
CA PRO A 23 15.12 11.96 -11.37
C PRO A 23 13.61 12.10 -11.19
N ILE A 24 13.14 12.03 -9.94
CA ILE A 24 11.75 12.32 -9.59
C ILE A 24 11.64 13.84 -9.48
N ARG A 25 10.85 14.46 -10.36
CA ARG A 25 10.64 15.90 -10.43
C ARG A 25 9.20 16.23 -10.05
N GLY A 26 9.00 17.37 -9.42
CA GLY A 26 7.70 17.93 -9.04
C GLY A 26 7.80 18.77 -7.78
N THR A 27 7.00 19.80 -7.68
CA THR A 27 6.90 20.71 -6.54
C THR A 27 5.94 20.15 -5.49
N THR A 28 4.89 19.45 -5.95
CA THR A 28 3.91 18.78 -5.08
C THR A 28 4.17 17.29 -4.96
N HIS A 29 3.59 16.66 -3.95
CA HIS A 29 3.64 15.21 -3.79
C HIS A 29 3.00 14.49 -4.98
N GLN A 30 1.85 14.95 -5.44
CA GLN A 30 1.15 14.41 -6.60
C GLN A 30 2.01 14.46 -7.88
N GLU A 31 2.67 15.59 -8.16
CA GLU A 31 3.55 15.72 -9.32
C GLU A 31 4.73 14.75 -9.25
N ARG A 32 5.31 14.54 -8.06
CA ARG A 32 6.40 13.56 -7.86
C ARG A 32 5.93 12.14 -8.10
N LEU A 33 4.77 11.74 -7.58
CA LEU A 33 4.16 10.43 -7.83
C LEU A 33 3.88 10.23 -9.32
N GLU A 34 3.26 11.21 -9.97
CA GLU A 34 2.95 11.14 -11.39
C GLU A 34 4.24 11.06 -12.24
N CYS A 35 5.28 11.83 -11.90
CA CYS A 35 6.58 11.74 -12.56
C CYS A 35 7.21 10.34 -12.39
N PHE A 36 7.06 9.72 -11.22
CA PHE A 36 7.58 8.38 -10.96
C PHE A 36 6.82 7.30 -11.74
N TYR A 37 5.48 7.34 -11.76
CA TYR A 37 4.66 6.31 -12.38
C TYR A 37 4.45 6.47 -13.89
N ARG A 38 4.51 7.70 -14.40
CA ARG A 38 4.32 7.96 -15.82
C ARG A 38 5.30 7.15 -16.68
N GLY A 39 4.77 6.38 -17.62
CA GLY A 39 5.54 5.53 -18.54
C GLY A 39 5.89 4.15 -18.00
N GLN A 40 5.55 3.82 -16.76
CA GLN A 40 5.67 2.45 -16.21
C GLN A 40 4.34 1.84 -15.72
N ALA A 41 3.28 2.64 -15.60
CA ALA A 41 1.99 2.21 -15.04
C ALA A 41 1.41 0.96 -15.73
N VAL A 42 1.49 0.87 -17.06
CA VAL A 42 0.96 -0.27 -17.83
C VAL A 42 1.70 -1.58 -17.53
N GLU A 43 2.99 -1.52 -17.24
CA GLU A 43 3.81 -2.69 -16.94
C GLU A 43 4.03 -2.90 -15.43
N TYR A 44 3.45 -2.00 -14.60
CA TYR A 44 3.71 -1.94 -13.18
C TYR A 44 3.45 -3.26 -12.47
N ASP A 45 2.27 -3.83 -12.64
CA ASP A 45 1.88 -5.04 -11.92
C ASP A 45 2.78 -6.23 -12.28
N ARG A 46 3.01 -6.48 -13.58
CA ARG A 46 3.88 -7.55 -14.05
C ARG A 46 5.29 -7.45 -13.48
N ARG A 47 5.84 -6.23 -13.39
CA ARG A 47 7.21 -6.00 -12.92
C ARG A 47 7.33 -6.02 -11.40
N ARG A 48 6.26 -5.69 -10.69
CA ARG A 48 6.23 -5.59 -9.23
C ARG A 48 5.72 -6.85 -8.53
N GLN A 49 5.11 -7.81 -9.22
CA GLN A 49 4.60 -9.04 -8.63
C GLN A 49 5.62 -9.74 -7.72
N ASN A 50 6.88 -9.83 -8.16
CA ASN A 50 7.95 -10.49 -7.40
C ASN A 50 8.62 -9.60 -6.35
N MET A 51 8.18 -8.36 -6.18
CA MET A 51 8.77 -7.41 -5.24
C MET A 51 7.85 -7.07 -4.07
N LEU A 52 6.54 -7.17 -4.26
CA LEU A 52 5.53 -6.75 -3.28
C LEU A 52 4.98 -7.97 -2.51
N HIS A 53 5.85 -8.55 -1.68
CA HIS A 53 5.54 -9.76 -0.92
C HIS A 53 4.43 -9.55 0.13
N GLY A 54 3.64 -10.61 0.38
CA GLY A 54 2.53 -10.57 1.33
C GLY A 54 1.29 -9.81 0.84
N ARG A 55 1.36 -9.14 -0.34
CA ARG A 55 0.24 -8.39 -0.90
C ARG A 55 -0.96 -9.29 -1.21
N GLU A 56 -0.77 -10.32 -2.03
CA GLU A 56 -1.86 -11.22 -2.40
C GLU A 56 -2.48 -11.93 -1.19
N ASP A 57 -1.63 -12.38 -0.27
CA ASP A 57 -2.09 -13.02 0.97
C ASP A 57 -2.90 -12.05 1.81
N LEU A 58 -2.50 -10.76 1.88
CA LEU A 58 -3.27 -9.74 2.58
C LEU A 58 -4.70 -9.67 2.04
N TYR A 59 -4.87 -9.56 0.72
CA TYR A 59 -6.19 -9.40 0.11
C TYR A 59 -7.02 -10.69 0.20
N ARG A 60 -6.40 -11.86 0.14
CA ARG A 60 -7.09 -13.15 0.33
C ARG A 60 -7.58 -13.37 1.76
N ASP A 61 -6.79 -12.92 2.73
CA ASP A 61 -7.13 -13.07 4.17
C ASP A 61 -8.15 -12.03 4.65
N LEU A 62 -8.31 -10.93 3.92
CA LEU A 62 -9.31 -9.91 4.24
C LEU A 62 -10.67 -10.33 3.68
N LEU A 63 -11.63 -10.44 4.58
CA LEU A 63 -13.02 -10.79 4.27
C LEU A 63 -13.94 -9.63 4.68
N PRO A 64 -14.19 -8.66 3.78
CA PRO A 64 -15.22 -7.67 4.04
C PRO A 64 -16.58 -8.37 4.12
N PRO A 65 -17.51 -7.87 4.95
CA PRO A 65 -18.83 -8.45 5.05
C PRO A 65 -19.58 -8.33 3.73
N LEU A 66 -20.56 -9.21 3.51
CA LEU A 66 -21.49 -9.11 2.38
C LEU A 66 -22.14 -7.71 2.38
N ASN A 67 -22.27 -7.13 1.18
CA ASN A 67 -22.78 -5.77 1.00
C ASN A 67 -21.92 -4.68 1.71
N GLY A 68 -20.67 -4.99 2.03
CA GLY A 68 -19.73 -4.06 2.66
C GLY A 68 -19.14 -3.03 1.69
N ILE A 69 -18.54 -1.98 2.25
CA ILE A 69 -17.83 -0.93 1.51
C ILE A 69 -16.34 -1.07 1.79
N TRP A 70 -15.53 -1.06 0.73
CA TRP A 70 -14.09 -1.23 0.80
C TRP A 70 -13.36 -0.04 0.16
N LEU A 71 -12.39 0.54 0.87
CA LEU A 71 -11.46 1.55 0.36
C LEU A 71 -10.07 0.95 0.18
N ASP A 72 -9.57 0.93 -1.05
CA ASP A 72 -8.17 0.58 -1.38
C ASP A 72 -7.36 1.87 -1.56
N MET A 73 -6.68 2.28 -0.49
CA MET A 73 -5.96 3.54 -0.37
C MET A 73 -4.55 3.44 -0.96
N GLY A 74 -4.24 4.25 -1.98
CA GLY A 74 -3.07 4.08 -2.82
C GLY A 74 -3.18 2.83 -3.69
N GLY A 75 -4.40 2.52 -4.16
CA GLY A 75 -4.72 1.29 -4.90
C GLY A 75 -4.15 1.22 -6.31
N GLY A 76 -3.62 2.33 -6.82
CA GLY A 76 -2.86 2.42 -8.06
C GLY A 76 -3.62 1.87 -9.28
N THR A 77 -3.08 0.81 -9.87
CA THR A 77 -3.64 0.14 -11.07
C THR A 77 -4.88 -0.72 -10.79
N GLY A 78 -5.28 -0.87 -9.54
CA GLY A 78 -6.35 -1.79 -9.13
C GLY A 78 -5.98 -3.28 -9.23
N GLY A 79 -4.71 -3.61 -9.51
CA GLY A 79 -4.21 -4.98 -9.55
C GLY A 79 -4.33 -5.74 -8.22
N ASN A 80 -4.46 -4.99 -7.13
CA ASN A 80 -4.70 -5.52 -5.80
C ASN A 80 -6.02 -6.31 -5.68
N LEU A 81 -7.02 -5.96 -6.49
CA LEU A 81 -8.35 -6.58 -6.43
C LEU A 81 -8.43 -7.89 -7.23
N GLU A 82 -7.48 -8.17 -8.13
CA GLU A 82 -7.49 -9.38 -8.97
C GLU A 82 -7.50 -10.69 -8.16
N PRO A 83 -6.72 -10.84 -7.06
CA PRO A 83 -6.74 -12.06 -6.26
C PRO A 83 -8.07 -12.39 -5.59
N VAL A 84 -9.00 -11.42 -5.56
CA VAL A 84 -10.32 -11.51 -4.91
C VAL A 84 -11.48 -11.12 -5.84
N ASP A 85 -11.25 -11.23 -7.14
CA ASP A 85 -12.18 -10.90 -8.21
C ASP A 85 -13.57 -11.56 -8.01
N ASP A 86 -13.57 -12.81 -7.61
CA ASP A 86 -14.76 -13.61 -7.30
C ASP A 86 -15.61 -13.07 -6.13
N ARG A 87 -15.01 -12.28 -5.25
CA ARG A 87 -15.66 -11.70 -4.05
C ARG A 87 -16.23 -10.31 -4.29
N LEU A 88 -15.68 -9.56 -5.26
CA LEU A 88 -16.10 -8.19 -5.53
C LEU A 88 -17.61 -8.04 -5.77
N PRO A 89 -18.30 -8.93 -6.52
CA PRO A 89 -19.74 -8.80 -6.74
C PRO A 89 -20.60 -8.87 -5.47
N SER A 90 -20.07 -9.43 -4.39
CA SER A 90 -20.77 -9.50 -3.09
C SER A 90 -20.72 -8.21 -2.30
N LEU A 91 -19.87 -7.26 -2.68
CA LEU A 91 -19.68 -5.98 -2.02
C LEU A 91 -20.64 -4.93 -2.57
N ARG A 92 -21.05 -4.00 -1.70
CA ARG A 92 -21.85 -2.85 -2.10
C ARG A 92 -21.04 -1.89 -2.96
N LYS A 93 -19.80 -1.60 -2.53
CA LYS A 93 -18.93 -0.63 -3.21
C LYS A 93 -17.46 -0.88 -2.90
N VAL A 94 -16.61 -0.69 -3.90
CA VAL A 94 -15.15 -0.64 -3.75
C VAL A 94 -14.64 0.65 -4.35
N TYR A 95 -13.79 1.35 -3.64
CA TYR A 95 -13.10 2.55 -4.10
C TYR A 95 -11.60 2.30 -4.23
N ILE A 96 -11.06 2.53 -5.42
CA ILE A 96 -9.61 2.63 -5.66
C ILE A 96 -9.26 4.11 -5.58
N VAL A 97 -8.56 4.50 -4.52
CA VAL A 97 -8.16 5.90 -4.28
C VAL A 97 -6.66 6.03 -4.51
N ASP A 98 -6.25 6.94 -5.39
CA ASP A 98 -4.83 7.21 -5.68
C ASP A 98 -4.65 8.65 -6.19
N LEU A 99 -3.46 9.22 -6.01
CA LEU A 99 -3.11 10.54 -6.54
C LEU A 99 -2.63 10.51 -8.01
N SER A 100 -2.10 9.37 -8.48
CA SER A 100 -1.51 9.24 -9.81
C SER A 100 -2.57 8.96 -10.87
N SER A 101 -2.82 9.93 -11.75
CA SER A 101 -3.74 9.79 -12.87
C SER A 101 -3.33 8.66 -13.82
N SER A 102 -2.03 8.50 -14.08
CA SER A 102 -1.52 7.45 -14.98
C SER A 102 -1.75 6.04 -14.43
N MET A 103 -1.70 5.85 -13.11
CA MET A 103 -2.06 4.59 -12.46
C MET A 103 -3.56 4.33 -12.53
N LEU A 104 -4.36 5.36 -12.24
CA LEU A 104 -5.82 5.28 -12.26
C LEU A 104 -6.38 5.02 -13.67
N ASP A 105 -5.70 5.47 -14.73
CA ASP A 105 -6.09 5.15 -16.11
C ASP A 105 -5.93 3.64 -16.41
N VAL A 106 -4.94 3.00 -15.82
CA VAL A 106 -4.82 1.53 -15.88
C VAL A 106 -5.95 0.87 -15.09
N ALA A 107 -6.26 1.37 -13.89
CA ALA A 107 -7.36 0.86 -13.08
C ALA A 107 -8.72 0.96 -13.82
N ARG A 108 -9.00 2.08 -14.48
CA ARG A 108 -10.25 2.26 -15.27
C ARG A 108 -10.36 1.23 -16.38
N ARG A 109 -9.27 0.97 -17.11
CA ARG A 109 -9.24 -0.07 -18.16
C ARG A 109 -9.49 -1.45 -17.58
N ARG A 110 -8.82 -1.80 -16.48
CA ARG A 110 -9.00 -3.08 -15.77
C ARG A 110 -10.44 -3.28 -15.30
N ILE A 111 -11.06 -2.26 -14.71
CA ILE A 111 -12.46 -2.29 -14.29
C ILE A 111 -13.37 -2.61 -15.49
N ALA A 112 -13.15 -1.97 -16.64
CA ALA A 112 -13.93 -2.21 -17.85
C ALA A 112 -13.71 -3.64 -18.40
N GLU A 113 -12.46 -4.09 -18.48
CA GLU A 113 -12.07 -5.43 -18.97
C GLU A 113 -12.63 -6.56 -18.09
N ARG A 114 -12.62 -6.36 -16.75
CA ARG A 114 -13.11 -7.32 -15.76
C ARG A 114 -14.61 -7.18 -15.47
N ASN A 115 -15.27 -6.16 -16.03
CA ASN A 115 -16.68 -5.86 -15.78
C ASN A 115 -17.02 -5.67 -14.29
N TRP A 116 -16.15 -5.01 -13.54
CA TRP A 116 -16.35 -4.71 -12.12
C TRP A 116 -17.33 -3.55 -11.92
N LYS A 117 -18.62 -3.85 -11.80
CA LYS A 117 -19.70 -2.85 -11.81
C LYS A 117 -19.76 -1.98 -10.55
N ASN A 118 -19.29 -2.50 -9.42
CA ASN A 118 -19.33 -1.84 -8.11
C ASN A 118 -17.99 -1.23 -7.71
N VAL A 119 -16.97 -1.24 -8.58
CA VAL A 119 -15.67 -0.62 -8.34
C VAL A 119 -15.60 0.76 -8.98
N SER A 120 -15.16 1.76 -8.22
CA SER A 120 -14.96 3.14 -8.70
C SER A 120 -13.53 3.60 -8.45
N VAL A 121 -13.05 4.46 -9.35
CA VAL A 121 -11.72 5.06 -9.29
C VAL A 121 -11.86 6.52 -8.88
N ILE A 122 -11.12 6.91 -7.85
CA ILE A 122 -11.12 8.27 -7.29
C ILE A 122 -9.68 8.82 -7.31
N GLN A 123 -9.50 9.96 -7.94
CA GLN A 123 -8.24 10.70 -7.86
C GLN A 123 -8.31 11.67 -6.68
N ALA A 124 -7.74 11.27 -5.55
CA ALA A 124 -7.74 12.07 -4.32
C ALA A 124 -6.56 11.68 -3.42
N ASP A 125 -6.24 12.54 -2.47
CA ASP A 125 -5.36 12.19 -1.35
C ASP A 125 -6.09 11.19 -0.43
N MET A 126 -5.38 10.11 -0.08
CA MET A 126 -5.91 9.07 0.81
C MET A 126 -6.17 9.57 2.24
N ALA A 127 -5.55 10.67 2.64
CA ALA A 127 -5.79 11.31 3.93
C ALA A 127 -7.01 12.25 3.94
N GLU A 128 -7.63 12.50 2.78
CA GLU A 128 -8.72 13.47 2.64
C GLU A 128 -10.02 12.87 2.07
N PHE A 129 -9.94 11.78 1.31
CA PHE A 129 -11.11 11.21 0.66
C PHE A 129 -12.10 10.62 1.64
N VAL A 130 -13.36 11.07 1.56
CA VAL A 130 -14.48 10.55 2.33
C VAL A 130 -15.51 9.93 1.37
N PRO A 131 -15.86 8.65 1.54
CA PRO A 131 -16.87 8.01 0.69
C PRO A 131 -18.28 8.57 0.98
N PRO A 132 -19.11 8.78 -0.05
CA PRO A 132 -20.43 9.36 0.12
C PRO A 132 -21.42 8.47 0.89
N GLU A 133 -21.15 7.16 0.95
CA GLU A 133 -22.02 6.21 1.64
C GLU A 133 -21.86 6.22 3.18
N GLY A 134 -20.87 6.94 3.70
CA GLY A 134 -20.57 6.99 5.15
C GLY A 134 -19.53 5.97 5.58
N PRO A 135 -19.60 5.48 6.83
CA PRO A 135 -18.57 4.60 7.38
C PRO A 135 -18.36 3.31 6.58
N VAL A 136 -17.11 2.88 6.46
CA VAL A 136 -16.71 1.74 5.64
C VAL A 136 -16.38 0.50 6.48
N ASP A 137 -16.37 -0.65 5.83
CA ASP A 137 -16.15 -1.95 6.46
C ASP A 137 -14.68 -2.37 6.41
N LEU A 138 -13.97 -1.95 5.36
CA LEU A 138 -12.59 -2.32 5.11
C LEU A 138 -11.82 -1.16 4.51
N VAL A 139 -10.59 -0.93 5.02
CA VAL A 139 -9.57 -0.07 4.40
C VAL A 139 -8.31 -0.88 4.18
N THR A 140 -7.70 -0.74 3.00
CA THR A 140 -6.42 -1.39 2.67
C THR A 140 -5.37 -0.39 2.23
N PHE A 141 -4.12 -0.65 2.63
CA PHE A 141 -2.91 0.00 2.16
C PHE A 141 -1.94 -1.08 1.67
N SER A 142 -1.52 -0.99 0.43
CA SER A 142 -0.59 -1.95 -0.14
C SER A 142 0.59 -1.25 -0.79
N TYR A 143 1.72 -1.20 -0.08
CA TYR A 143 2.94 -0.51 -0.50
C TYR A 143 2.69 0.96 -0.86
N SER A 144 1.81 1.61 -0.11
CA SER A 144 1.40 3.00 -0.30
C SER A 144 1.79 3.92 0.86
N LEU A 145 1.84 3.43 2.10
CA LEU A 145 2.24 4.24 3.26
C LEU A 145 3.70 4.71 3.15
N THR A 146 4.61 3.83 2.70
CA THR A 146 6.02 4.19 2.48
C THR A 146 6.22 5.26 1.41
N MET A 147 5.24 5.51 0.56
CA MET A 147 5.27 6.54 -0.47
C MET A 147 4.51 7.81 -0.09
N THR A 148 3.83 7.82 1.04
CA THR A 148 2.97 8.91 1.51
C THR A 148 3.67 9.70 2.61
N PRO A 149 3.99 11.00 2.42
CA PRO A 149 4.68 11.79 3.43
C PRO A 149 3.88 11.93 4.73
N ASN A 150 2.56 12.10 4.63
CA ASN A 150 1.61 12.22 5.72
C ASN A 150 0.92 10.87 6.03
N TRP A 151 1.69 9.77 6.03
CA TRP A 151 1.17 8.41 6.28
C TRP A 151 0.45 8.28 7.64
N PHE A 152 0.88 9.05 8.63
CA PHE A 152 0.23 9.07 9.94
C PHE A 152 -1.21 9.58 9.84
N ASP A 153 -1.42 10.69 9.11
CA ASP A 153 -2.76 11.23 8.88
C ASP A 153 -3.63 10.25 8.08
N ALA A 154 -3.03 9.55 7.09
CA ALA A 154 -3.73 8.53 6.32
C ALA A 154 -4.22 7.35 7.20
N ILE A 155 -3.40 6.89 8.16
CA ILE A 155 -3.80 5.84 9.12
C ILE A 155 -4.90 6.34 10.06
N THR A 156 -4.77 7.55 10.58
CA THR A 156 -5.76 8.18 11.46
C THR A 156 -7.08 8.38 10.72
N HIS A 157 -7.02 8.88 9.49
CA HIS A 157 -8.20 9.06 8.64
C HIS A 157 -8.89 7.72 8.33
N ALA A 158 -8.12 6.67 8.02
CA ALA A 158 -8.67 5.33 7.83
C ALA A 158 -9.37 4.80 9.10
N PHE A 159 -8.80 5.09 10.28
CA PHE A 159 -9.45 4.76 11.54
C PHE A 159 -10.79 5.49 11.69
N ASP A 160 -10.86 6.78 11.36
CA ASP A 160 -12.07 7.58 11.49
C ASP A 160 -13.17 7.10 10.52
N LEU A 161 -12.80 6.76 9.28
CA LEU A 161 -13.71 6.26 8.25
C LEU A 161 -14.28 4.87 8.55
N LEU A 162 -13.52 4.00 9.25
CA LEU A 162 -13.97 2.66 9.57
C LEU A 162 -15.11 2.68 10.58
N ARG A 163 -16.15 1.87 10.35
CA ARG A 163 -17.17 1.59 11.36
C ARG A 163 -16.55 0.81 12.56
N PRO A 164 -17.18 0.86 13.75
CA PRO A 164 -16.81 -0.05 14.83
C PRO A 164 -16.82 -1.51 14.35
N GLY A 165 -15.75 -2.26 14.64
CA GLY A 165 -15.57 -3.63 14.15
C GLY A 165 -15.03 -3.74 12.71
N GLY A 166 -14.90 -2.63 11.98
CA GLY A 166 -14.30 -2.60 10.65
C GLY A 166 -12.83 -2.97 10.65
N LEU A 167 -12.32 -3.42 9.51
CA LEU A 167 -10.97 -3.95 9.36
C LEU A 167 -10.06 -2.97 8.61
N ILE A 168 -8.80 -2.93 9.04
CA ILE A 168 -7.70 -2.37 8.27
C ILE A 168 -6.74 -3.48 7.86
N GLY A 169 -6.27 -3.44 6.61
CA GLY A 169 -5.22 -4.32 6.12
C GLY A 169 -4.06 -3.52 5.54
N VAL A 170 -2.84 -3.82 5.97
CA VAL A 170 -1.63 -3.14 5.51
C VAL A 170 -0.56 -4.14 5.13
N ALA A 171 0.02 -3.98 3.93
CA ALA A 171 1.28 -4.64 3.56
C ALA A 171 2.24 -3.57 3.06
N ASP A 172 3.42 -3.45 3.69
CA ASP A 172 4.39 -2.44 3.27
C ASP A 172 5.82 -2.80 3.71
N TYR A 173 6.80 -2.09 3.14
CA TYR A 173 8.17 -2.14 3.63
C TYR A 173 8.29 -1.37 4.94
N TYR A 174 9.21 -1.84 5.80
CA TYR A 174 9.48 -1.15 7.05
C TYR A 174 10.90 -1.45 7.57
N VAL A 175 11.30 -0.74 8.58
CA VAL A 175 12.41 -1.12 9.45
C VAL A 175 11.90 -1.12 10.89
N SER A 176 12.46 -1.97 11.75
CA SER A 176 12.05 -1.99 13.16
C SER A 176 12.56 -0.76 13.91
N GLN A 177 11.90 -0.39 14.97
CA GLN A 177 12.47 0.50 15.98
C GLN A 177 13.76 -0.09 16.58
N LYS A 178 14.57 0.74 17.22
CA LYS A 178 15.79 0.29 17.92
C LYS A 178 15.46 -0.69 19.06
N PHE A 179 14.34 -0.43 19.72
CA PHE A 179 13.79 -1.21 20.82
C PHE A 179 12.30 -1.49 20.50
N PRO A 180 12.01 -2.49 19.68
CA PRO A 180 10.63 -2.82 19.35
C PRO A 180 9.92 -3.48 20.54
N THR A 181 8.60 -3.47 20.51
CA THR A 181 7.78 -4.19 21.48
C THR A 181 8.15 -5.68 21.53
N PRO A 182 8.13 -6.34 22.70
CA PRO A 182 8.39 -7.77 22.80
C PRO A 182 7.52 -8.58 21.82
N GLY A 183 8.15 -9.55 21.13
CA GLY A 183 7.51 -10.38 20.12
C GLY A 183 7.62 -9.86 18.68
N MET A 184 8.06 -8.63 18.47
CA MET A 184 8.31 -8.05 17.15
C MET A 184 9.77 -8.27 16.69
N CYS A 185 9.99 -8.34 15.37
CA CYS A 185 11.32 -8.44 14.80
C CYS A 185 12.18 -7.23 15.15
N ARG A 186 13.44 -7.51 15.55
CA ARG A 186 14.44 -6.47 15.76
C ARG A 186 15.49 -6.54 14.66
N HIS A 187 15.48 -5.54 13.78
CA HIS A 187 16.49 -5.43 12.73
C HIS A 187 17.81 -4.87 13.29
N ASN A 188 18.91 -5.30 12.71
CA ASN A 188 20.24 -4.78 13.04
C ASN A 188 20.39 -3.31 12.61
N ALA A 189 21.43 -2.63 13.11
CA ALA A 189 21.64 -1.21 12.82
C ALA A 189 21.85 -0.93 11.32
N TRP A 190 22.53 -1.86 10.61
CA TRP A 190 22.75 -1.74 9.17
C TRP A 190 21.41 -1.72 8.40
N THR A 191 20.52 -2.69 8.64
CA THR A 191 19.20 -2.77 8.02
C THR A 191 18.37 -1.51 8.28
N ARG A 192 18.38 -1.01 9.53
CA ARG A 192 17.61 0.18 9.93
C ARG A 192 18.13 1.49 9.34
N THR A 193 19.38 1.54 8.91
CA THR A 193 19.99 2.74 8.30
C THR A 193 20.04 2.64 6.78
N PHE A 194 20.46 1.49 6.26
CA PHE A 194 20.66 1.31 4.83
C PHE A 194 19.36 1.42 4.01
N TRP A 195 18.29 0.71 4.42
CA TRP A 195 17.06 0.68 3.65
C TRP A 195 16.35 2.03 3.58
N PRO A 196 16.15 2.78 4.68
CA PRO A 196 15.57 4.13 4.59
C PRO A 196 16.40 5.07 3.70
N MET A 197 17.73 5.01 3.78
CA MET A 197 18.60 5.84 2.96
C MET A 197 18.52 5.43 1.47
N TRP A 198 18.60 4.14 1.16
CA TRP A 198 18.55 3.63 -0.21
C TRP A 198 17.20 3.92 -0.89
N PHE A 199 16.10 3.60 -0.21
CA PHE A 199 14.75 3.81 -0.74
C PHE A 199 14.31 5.27 -0.69
N GLY A 200 14.82 6.06 0.25
CA GLY A 200 14.54 7.50 0.35
C GLY A 200 14.95 8.27 -0.92
N MET A 201 16.01 7.84 -1.59
CA MET A 201 16.39 8.38 -2.92
C MET A 201 15.31 8.13 -3.99
N ARG A 202 14.33 7.28 -3.74
CA ARG A 202 13.22 6.89 -4.64
C ARG A 202 11.85 7.30 -4.14
N ASN A 203 11.81 8.20 -3.18
CA ASN A 203 10.56 8.63 -2.54
C ASN A 203 9.78 7.47 -1.91
N VAL A 204 10.50 6.42 -1.47
CA VAL A 204 9.96 5.31 -0.69
C VAL A 204 10.63 5.33 0.68
N HIS A 205 9.87 5.44 1.75
CA HIS A 205 10.38 5.71 3.09
C HIS A 205 9.95 4.61 4.08
N PRO A 206 10.70 3.47 4.15
CA PRO A 206 10.43 2.45 5.17
C PRO A 206 10.55 3.04 6.56
N SER A 207 9.42 3.13 7.28
CA SER A 207 9.37 3.77 8.59
C SER A 207 9.42 2.74 9.72
N PRO A 208 10.09 3.05 10.86
CA PRO A 208 10.01 2.25 12.06
C PRO A 208 8.68 2.42 12.82
N ASP A 209 7.87 3.42 12.44
CA ASP A 209 6.73 3.86 13.22
C ASP A 209 5.37 3.43 12.64
N HIS A 210 5.33 2.84 11.43
CA HIS A 210 4.09 2.31 10.83
C HIS A 210 3.41 1.30 11.77
N LEU A 211 4.12 0.24 12.18
CA LEU A 211 3.56 -0.81 13.02
C LEU A 211 3.14 -0.31 14.40
N PRO A 212 3.95 0.46 15.14
CA PRO A 212 3.52 1.05 16.41
C PRO A 212 2.26 1.92 16.27
N CYS A 213 2.17 2.72 15.21
CA CYS A 213 0.99 3.54 14.95
C CYS A 213 -0.25 2.68 14.70
N LEU A 214 -0.14 1.65 13.86
CA LEU A 214 -1.24 0.71 13.59
C LEU A 214 -1.68 -0.01 14.87
N GLN A 215 -0.75 -0.49 15.69
CA GLN A 215 -1.05 -1.18 16.95
C GLN A 215 -1.68 -0.25 18.01
N GLN A 216 -1.39 1.06 17.92
CA GLN A 216 -2.01 2.05 18.81
C GLN A 216 -3.48 2.29 18.46
N HIS A 217 -3.82 2.31 17.17
CA HIS A 217 -5.18 2.61 16.70
C HIS A 217 -6.08 1.37 16.63
N PHE A 218 -5.51 0.19 16.33
CA PHE A 218 -6.28 -1.01 16.01
C PHE A 218 -5.95 -2.18 16.93
N GLU A 219 -6.94 -3.00 17.23
CA GLU A 219 -6.75 -4.32 17.83
C GLU A 219 -6.10 -5.22 16.78
N GLN A 220 -4.92 -5.74 17.07
CA GLN A 220 -4.18 -6.61 16.16
C GLN A 220 -4.90 -7.95 16.00
N VAL A 221 -5.32 -8.26 14.76
CA VAL A 221 -5.86 -9.55 14.37
C VAL A 221 -4.74 -10.47 13.90
N THR A 222 -3.88 -9.96 12.99
CA THR A 222 -2.73 -10.69 12.45
C THR A 222 -1.56 -9.74 12.25
N LEU A 223 -0.36 -10.19 12.58
CA LEU A 223 0.90 -9.56 12.21
C LEU A 223 1.85 -10.61 11.67
N GLN A 224 2.35 -10.40 10.48
CA GLN A 224 3.42 -11.19 9.88
C GLN A 224 4.54 -10.26 9.46
N GLU A 225 5.73 -10.54 9.95
CA GLU A 225 6.96 -9.83 9.56
C GLU A 225 7.83 -10.78 8.75
N GLY A 226 8.45 -10.26 7.69
CA GLY A 226 9.26 -11.06 6.80
C GLY A 226 10.31 -10.25 6.06
N THR A 227 11.01 -10.90 5.14
CA THR A 227 11.98 -10.23 4.27
C THR A 227 11.75 -10.62 2.82
N SER A 228 11.85 -9.64 1.93
CA SER A 228 11.67 -9.78 0.48
C SER A 228 13.01 -9.61 -0.24
N PRO A 229 13.34 -10.43 -1.26
CA PRO A 229 14.50 -10.18 -2.10
C PRO A 229 14.33 -8.89 -2.89
N VAL A 230 15.43 -8.19 -3.13
CA VAL A 230 15.44 -6.97 -3.94
C VAL A 230 15.94 -7.33 -5.34
N ALA A 231 15.10 -7.16 -6.36
CA ALA A 231 15.34 -7.65 -7.72
C ALA A 231 16.68 -7.19 -8.35
N LEU A 232 17.16 -5.99 -8.01
CA LEU A 232 18.39 -5.42 -8.57
C LEU A 232 19.61 -5.56 -7.64
N MET A 233 19.45 -6.25 -6.51
CA MET A 233 20.50 -6.43 -5.50
C MET A 233 20.56 -7.89 -5.03
N PRO A 234 21.14 -8.80 -5.81
CA PRO A 234 21.25 -10.21 -5.43
C PRO A 234 21.86 -10.37 -4.04
N GLY A 235 21.24 -11.19 -3.20
CA GLY A 235 21.68 -11.42 -1.81
C GLY A 235 21.13 -10.40 -0.78
N PHE A 236 20.58 -9.28 -1.22
CA PHE A 236 19.95 -8.30 -0.31
C PHE A 236 18.46 -8.58 -0.13
N ARG A 237 17.99 -8.39 1.08
CA ARG A 237 16.58 -8.57 1.44
C ARG A 237 16.09 -7.39 2.23
N ILE A 238 14.91 -6.85 1.84
CA ILE A 238 14.24 -5.75 2.54
C ILE A 238 13.17 -6.32 3.49
N PRO A 239 13.06 -5.81 4.71
CA PRO A 239 11.96 -6.15 5.59
C PRO A 239 10.62 -5.63 5.09
N PHE A 240 9.59 -6.45 5.22
CA PHE A 240 8.20 -6.07 5.01
C PHE A 240 7.34 -6.59 6.16
N TYR A 241 6.17 -6.01 6.31
CA TYR A 241 5.16 -6.50 7.23
C TYR A 241 3.80 -6.63 6.53
N ARG A 242 2.97 -7.50 7.09
CA ARG A 242 1.55 -7.62 6.80
C ARG A 242 0.80 -7.53 8.12
N PHE A 243 -0.08 -6.56 8.22
CA PHE A 243 -0.87 -6.28 9.41
C PHE A 243 -2.35 -6.29 9.06
N ILE A 244 -3.15 -7.01 9.84
CA ILE A 244 -4.61 -6.91 9.84
C ILE A 244 -5.01 -6.46 11.24
N GLY A 245 -5.74 -5.35 11.31
CA GLY A 245 -6.26 -4.80 12.54
C GLY A 245 -7.76 -4.58 12.48
N ARG A 246 -8.38 -4.49 13.66
CA ARG A 246 -9.81 -4.23 13.83
C ARG A 246 -10.03 -2.96 14.62
N LYS A 247 -10.92 -2.09 14.16
CA LYS A 247 -11.38 -0.96 14.98
C LYS A 247 -12.23 -1.49 16.13
N SER A 248 -11.88 -1.11 17.36
CA SER A 248 -12.62 -1.56 18.55
C SER A 248 -14.11 -1.25 18.45
N LEU A 249 -14.96 -2.14 18.98
CA LEU A 249 -16.40 -1.93 19.06
C LEU A 249 -16.79 -0.83 20.06
N HIS A 250 -15.90 -0.55 21.02
CA HIS A 250 -16.10 0.48 22.01
C HIS A 250 -15.17 1.66 21.71
N SER A 251 -15.70 2.87 21.58
CA SER A 251 -14.88 4.06 21.56
C SER A 251 -14.00 4.07 22.81
N ARG A 252 -12.67 4.08 22.66
CA ARG A 252 -11.79 4.43 23.77
C ARG A 252 -12.12 5.87 24.12
N THR A 253 -12.98 6.09 25.09
CA THR A 253 -13.09 7.37 25.76
C THR A 253 -11.69 7.64 26.34
N SER A 254 -10.97 8.58 25.72
CA SER A 254 -9.73 9.09 26.30
C SER A 254 -10.04 9.50 27.75
N PRO A 255 -9.27 9.06 28.75
CA PRO A 255 -9.45 9.63 30.09
C PRO A 255 -9.18 11.12 29.95
N VAL A 256 -10.21 11.95 30.16
CA VAL A 256 -10.07 13.36 30.38
C VAL A 256 -9.17 13.48 31.59
N LEU A 257 -7.92 13.90 31.39
CA LEU A 257 -7.05 14.34 32.49
C LEU A 257 -7.74 15.56 33.08
N SER A 258 -8.52 15.33 34.14
CA SER A 258 -8.99 16.41 35.00
C SER A 258 -7.78 16.98 35.69
N SER A 259 -7.47 18.22 35.32
CA SER A 259 -6.51 19.12 35.95
C SER A 259 -6.87 19.39 37.40
#